data_d3a13c346918d4018676696e02238173
#
_entry.id   d3a13c346918d4018676696e02238173
#
_cell.length_a   1.000
_cell.length_b   1.000
_cell.length_c   1.000
_cell.angle_alpha   90.00
_cell.angle_beta   90.00
_cell.angle_gamma   90.00
#
_symmetry.space_group_name_H-M   'P 1'
#
loop_
_entity.id
_entity.type
_entity.pdbx_description
1 polymer ?
#
loop_
_entity_poly.entity_id
_entity_poly.type
_entity_poly.pdbx_seq_one_letter_code
_entity_poly.pdbx_strand_id
1 'polypeptide(L)'
;MRNELNPILIYPPDEARRNSFVVEKIECELGAKLKSPDYRGDALYVINRTNDYKIAEYYEQRGVRVFNPSALSKIANDKQLCYDFMEKNGIEIMPTHYKNPPFVKKPRDGHGGAGVVWCDSAEDYDENAVCQMPASDTGKDLRVWIIDNTIITAILRESKTDFRSNYCLGGRATPYNLSNEEIEKIKKITALIKGDYYAIDFVFNNSKIVFNEIEDTVGARMVYDKTDIDIIHLFCE
;
A
#
# COMPACT_ATOMS: atom_id res chain seq x y z
N MET A 1 36.90 -18.92 -0.25
CA MET A 1 35.93 -18.32 0.67
C MET A 1 34.65 -18.10 -0.13
N ARG A 2 33.55 -18.75 0.21
CA ARG A 2 32.25 -18.39 -0.36
C ARG A 2 31.95 -16.98 0.20
N ASN A 3 31.81 -15.97 -0.65
CA ASN A 3 31.29 -14.69 -0.22
C ASN A 3 29.93 -14.95 0.41
N GLU A 4 29.78 -14.64 1.70
CA GLU A 4 28.49 -14.71 2.36
C GLU A 4 27.57 -13.69 1.67
N LEU A 5 26.43 -14.17 1.16
CA LEU A 5 25.44 -13.32 0.54
C LEU A 5 24.78 -12.47 1.61
N ASN A 6 24.62 -11.18 1.36
CA ASN A 6 23.92 -10.27 2.26
C ASN A 6 22.45 -10.13 1.87
N PRO A 7 21.56 -9.86 2.84
CA PRO A 7 20.27 -9.27 2.54
C PRO A 7 20.44 -7.93 1.81
N ILE A 8 19.57 -7.66 0.85
CA ILE A 8 19.62 -6.41 0.08
C ILE A 8 18.32 -5.65 0.28
N LEU A 9 18.46 -4.37 0.66
CA LEU A 9 17.36 -3.41 0.72
C LEU A 9 17.41 -2.51 -0.52
N ILE A 10 16.44 -2.62 -1.41
CA ILE A 10 16.36 -1.78 -2.61
C ILE A 10 15.39 -0.64 -2.36
N TYR A 11 15.91 0.59 -2.51
CA TYR A 11 15.14 1.82 -2.27
C TYR A 11 15.54 2.91 -3.26
N PRO A 12 14.59 3.71 -3.82
CA PRO A 12 14.93 4.90 -4.57
C PRO A 12 15.70 5.88 -3.66
N PRO A 13 16.80 6.50 -4.11
CA PRO A 13 17.66 7.31 -3.24
C PRO A 13 16.95 8.43 -2.49
N ASP A 14 16.00 9.12 -3.16
CA ASP A 14 15.22 10.19 -2.53
C ASP A 14 14.27 9.68 -1.46
N GLU A 15 13.63 8.55 -1.73
CA GLU A 15 12.75 7.90 -0.76
C GLU A 15 13.54 7.30 0.40
N ALA A 16 14.73 6.74 0.16
CA ALA A 16 15.61 6.26 1.22
C ALA A 16 16.02 7.40 2.16
N ARG A 17 16.37 8.58 1.64
CA ARG A 17 16.67 9.77 2.46
C ARG A 17 15.45 10.21 3.28
N ARG A 18 14.26 10.25 2.66
CA ARG A 18 13.01 10.64 3.32
C ARG A 18 12.61 9.67 4.43
N ASN A 19 12.96 8.40 4.28
CA ASN A 19 12.64 7.30 5.19
C ASN A 19 13.90 6.74 5.89
N SER A 20 14.93 7.58 6.15
CA SER A 20 16.22 7.15 6.69
C SER A 20 16.08 6.31 7.97
N PHE A 21 15.18 6.68 8.87
CA PHE A 21 14.87 5.92 10.07
C PHE A 21 14.50 4.45 9.78
N VAL A 22 13.64 4.21 8.77
CA VAL A 22 13.23 2.85 8.37
C VAL A 22 14.41 2.10 7.74
N VAL A 23 15.20 2.79 6.90
CA VAL A 23 16.40 2.21 6.27
C VAL A 23 17.40 1.77 7.33
N GLU A 24 17.80 2.69 8.22
CA GLU A 24 18.75 2.43 9.30
C GLU A 24 18.31 1.28 10.20
N LYS A 25 17.01 1.22 10.51
CA LYS A 25 16.46 0.16 11.36
C LYS A 25 16.55 -1.21 10.67
N ILE A 26 16.15 -1.32 9.40
CA ILE A 26 16.25 -2.56 8.62
C ILE A 26 17.74 -2.98 8.45
N GLU A 27 18.64 -2.04 8.17
CA GLU A 27 20.07 -2.33 8.08
C GLU A 27 20.63 -2.83 9.41
N CYS A 28 20.20 -2.24 10.53
CA CYS A 28 20.65 -2.63 11.86
C CYS A 28 20.15 -4.04 12.25
N GLU A 29 18.87 -4.33 12.03
CA GLU A 29 18.25 -5.57 12.47
C GLU A 29 18.61 -6.77 11.58
N LEU A 30 18.70 -6.56 10.27
CA LEU A 30 18.91 -7.64 9.29
C LEU A 30 20.33 -7.69 8.70
N GLY A 31 21.17 -6.70 8.97
CA GLY A 31 22.46 -6.55 8.28
C GLY A 31 22.31 -6.28 6.79
N ALA A 32 21.12 -5.83 6.36
CA ALA A 32 20.81 -5.57 4.96
C ALA A 32 21.71 -4.45 4.39
N LYS A 33 21.97 -4.51 3.08
CA LYS A 33 22.77 -3.49 2.38
C LYS A 33 21.86 -2.67 1.47
N LEU A 34 21.77 -1.37 1.74
CA LEU A 34 21.02 -0.44 0.89
C LEU A 34 21.61 -0.39 -0.53
N LYS A 35 20.74 -0.51 -1.52
CA LYS A 35 21.05 -0.45 -2.95
C LYS A 35 20.01 0.39 -3.69
N SER A 36 20.43 0.98 -4.80
CA SER A 36 19.57 1.69 -5.74
C SER A 36 18.73 0.71 -6.59
N PRO A 37 17.64 1.16 -7.24
CA PRO A 37 16.73 0.31 -8.04
C PRO A 37 17.38 -0.37 -9.25
N ASP A 38 18.54 0.06 -9.71
CA ASP A 38 19.30 -0.54 -10.79
C ASP A 38 20.21 -1.71 -10.37
N TYR A 39 20.37 -1.94 -9.07
CA TYR A 39 21.17 -3.07 -8.56
C TYR A 39 20.60 -4.42 -9.01
N ARG A 40 21.47 -5.25 -9.54
CA ARG A 40 21.15 -6.61 -10.05
C ARG A 40 22.18 -7.65 -9.63
N GLY A 41 22.96 -7.38 -8.57
CA GLY A 41 23.94 -8.33 -8.01
C GLY A 41 23.30 -9.41 -7.15
N ASP A 42 24.16 -10.30 -6.63
CA ASP A 42 23.74 -11.41 -5.77
C ASP A 42 23.14 -10.90 -4.44
N ALA A 43 22.17 -11.65 -3.92
CA ALA A 43 21.49 -11.36 -2.66
C ALA A 43 21.11 -12.66 -1.95
N LEU A 44 21.13 -12.64 -0.61
CA LEU A 44 20.56 -13.70 0.22
C LEU A 44 19.03 -13.71 0.09
N TYR A 45 18.44 -12.53 0.23
CA TYR A 45 17.05 -12.17 -0.09
C TYR A 45 16.98 -10.66 -0.37
N VAL A 46 15.87 -10.21 -0.90
CA VAL A 46 15.67 -8.79 -1.25
C VAL A 46 14.45 -8.24 -0.54
N ILE A 47 14.60 -7.06 0.08
CA ILE A 47 13.50 -6.22 0.53
C ILE A 47 13.33 -5.12 -0.53
N ASN A 48 12.30 -5.24 -1.36
CA ASN A 48 12.02 -4.28 -2.43
C ASN A 48 11.09 -3.17 -1.94
N ARG A 49 11.61 -1.97 -1.79
CA ARG A 49 10.86 -0.77 -1.40
C ARG A 49 10.69 0.19 -2.58
N THR A 50 10.50 -0.37 -3.76
CA THR A 50 10.16 0.35 -4.98
C THR A 50 8.77 -0.03 -5.46
N ASN A 51 8.16 0.81 -6.30
CA ASN A 51 6.88 0.51 -6.95
C ASN A 51 7.05 -0.31 -8.25
N ASP A 52 8.30 -0.71 -8.56
CA ASP A 52 8.60 -1.50 -9.76
C ASP A 52 8.63 -3.00 -9.43
N TYR A 53 7.52 -3.70 -9.72
CA TYR A 53 7.40 -5.14 -9.52
C TYR A 53 8.43 -5.95 -10.34
N LYS A 54 8.98 -5.39 -11.43
CA LYS A 54 9.96 -6.09 -12.28
C LYS A 54 11.28 -6.33 -11.56
N ILE A 55 11.58 -5.52 -10.55
CA ILE A 55 12.75 -5.75 -9.69
C ILE A 55 12.54 -7.03 -8.87
N ALA A 56 11.37 -7.18 -8.25
CA ALA A 56 11.04 -8.39 -7.51
C ALA A 56 11.03 -9.62 -8.45
N GLU A 57 10.37 -9.52 -9.60
CA GLU A 57 10.32 -10.58 -10.62
C GLU A 57 11.71 -11.03 -11.08
N TYR A 58 12.65 -10.08 -11.29
CA TYR A 58 14.05 -10.38 -11.66
C TYR A 58 14.73 -11.30 -10.65
N TYR A 59 14.57 -11.04 -9.35
CA TYR A 59 15.18 -11.85 -8.30
C TYR A 59 14.45 -13.17 -8.08
N GLU A 60 13.13 -13.19 -8.13
CA GLU A 60 12.31 -14.41 -8.01
C GLU A 60 12.63 -15.43 -9.11
N GLN A 61 12.83 -14.98 -10.36
CA GLN A 61 13.25 -15.83 -11.48
C GLN A 61 14.64 -16.48 -11.26
N ARG A 62 15.42 -15.99 -10.33
CA ARG A 62 16.74 -16.50 -9.91
C ARG A 62 16.68 -17.29 -8.61
N GLY A 63 15.48 -17.56 -8.11
CA GLY A 63 15.28 -18.30 -6.86
C GLY A 63 15.59 -17.50 -5.60
N VAL A 64 15.72 -16.17 -5.70
CA VAL A 64 15.94 -15.29 -4.55
C VAL A 64 14.59 -14.82 -4.01
N ARG A 65 14.38 -14.97 -2.70
CA ARG A 65 13.17 -14.48 -2.01
C ARG A 65 13.11 -12.96 -2.04
N VAL A 66 11.94 -12.41 -2.34
CA VAL A 66 11.70 -10.96 -2.31
C VAL A 66 10.51 -10.64 -1.38
N PHE A 67 10.64 -9.62 -0.60
CA PHE A 67 9.64 -9.02 0.30
C PHE A 67 9.27 -7.61 -0.22
N ASN A 68 8.05 -7.30 -0.72
CA ASN A 68 6.94 -8.19 -1.05
C ASN A 68 7.14 -8.93 -2.40
N PRO A 69 6.37 -10.02 -2.66
CA PRO A 69 6.44 -10.74 -3.93
C PRO A 69 6.01 -9.88 -5.12
N SER A 70 6.58 -10.15 -6.29
CA SER A 70 6.27 -9.44 -7.54
C SER A 70 4.78 -9.46 -7.88
N ALA A 71 4.09 -10.56 -7.58
CA ALA A 71 2.66 -10.72 -7.81
C ALA A 71 1.83 -9.70 -7.03
N LEU A 72 2.16 -9.48 -5.74
CA LEU A 72 1.52 -8.44 -4.93
C LEU A 72 1.86 -7.05 -5.47
N SER A 73 3.15 -6.76 -5.66
CA SER A 73 3.62 -5.45 -6.11
C SER A 73 2.99 -5.05 -7.44
N LYS A 74 2.84 -5.99 -8.38
CA LYS A 74 2.18 -5.76 -9.66
C LYS A 74 0.71 -5.33 -9.51
N ILE A 75 -0.03 -5.99 -8.63
CA ILE A 75 -1.45 -5.68 -8.38
C ILE A 75 -1.57 -4.34 -7.63
N ALA A 76 -0.75 -4.12 -6.61
CA ALA A 76 -0.80 -2.93 -5.76
C ALA A 76 -0.49 -1.63 -6.53
N ASN A 77 0.40 -1.69 -7.53
CA ASN A 77 0.87 -0.51 -8.26
C ASN A 77 0.10 -0.24 -9.59
N ASP A 78 -0.99 -0.94 -9.87
CA ASP A 78 -1.96 -0.62 -10.91
C ASP A 78 -3.38 -0.69 -10.33
N LYS A 79 -3.97 0.48 -10.06
CA LYS A 79 -5.28 0.58 -9.41
C LYS A 79 -6.39 -0.13 -10.17
N GLN A 80 -6.40 -0.08 -11.51
CA GLN A 80 -7.43 -0.78 -12.28
C GLN A 80 -7.26 -2.29 -12.18
N LEU A 81 -6.03 -2.78 -12.32
CA LEU A 81 -5.72 -4.20 -12.15
C LEU A 81 -6.10 -4.69 -10.74
N CYS A 82 -5.86 -3.85 -9.73
CA CYS A 82 -6.22 -4.14 -8.35
C CYS A 82 -7.72 -4.26 -8.16
N TYR A 83 -8.51 -3.31 -8.66
CA TYR A 83 -9.97 -3.35 -8.58
C TYR A 83 -10.56 -4.55 -9.33
N ASP A 84 -10.09 -4.82 -10.56
CA ASP A 84 -10.54 -5.95 -11.36
C ASP A 84 -10.26 -7.28 -10.65
N PHE A 85 -9.08 -7.39 -10.01
CA PHE A 85 -8.70 -8.56 -9.22
C PHE A 85 -9.61 -8.73 -7.99
N MET A 86 -9.87 -7.66 -7.25
CA MET A 86 -10.71 -7.68 -6.06
C MET A 86 -12.17 -8.03 -6.40
N GLU A 87 -12.74 -7.38 -7.40
CA GLU A 87 -14.12 -7.64 -7.84
C GLU A 87 -14.29 -9.08 -8.33
N LYS A 88 -13.35 -9.59 -9.14
CA LYS A 88 -13.34 -10.97 -9.61
C LYS A 88 -13.33 -12.01 -8.46
N ASN A 89 -12.72 -11.65 -7.32
CA ASN A 89 -12.65 -12.49 -6.13
C ASN A 89 -13.76 -12.19 -5.10
N GLY A 90 -14.80 -11.43 -5.48
CA GLY A 90 -15.95 -11.14 -4.63
C GLY A 90 -15.68 -10.18 -3.48
N ILE A 91 -14.62 -9.37 -3.58
CA ILE A 91 -14.35 -8.27 -2.64
C ILE A 91 -15.11 -7.04 -3.12
N GLU A 92 -15.90 -6.46 -2.22
CA GLU A 92 -16.67 -5.24 -2.48
C GLU A 92 -15.72 -4.05 -2.72
N ILE A 93 -15.92 -3.36 -3.84
CA ILE A 93 -15.24 -2.12 -4.21
C ILE A 93 -16.27 -1.03 -4.54
N MET A 94 -15.87 0.24 -4.51
CA MET A 94 -16.69 1.27 -5.13
C MET A 94 -16.66 1.08 -6.65
N PRO A 95 -17.82 1.17 -7.36
CA PRO A 95 -17.90 0.93 -8.80
C PRO A 95 -16.87 1.74 -9.59
N THR A 96 -16.09 1.06 -10.45
CA THR A 96 -15.14 1.66 -11.39
C THR A 96 -15.76 1.83 -12.78
N HIS A 97 -15.02 2.45 -13.73
CA HIS A 97 -15.56 2.84 -15.04
C HIS A 97 -16.84 3.69 -14.95
N TYR A 98 -16.94 4.43 -13.84
CA TYR A 98 -18.14 5.20 -13.52
C TYR A 98 -18.15 6.54 -14.28
N LYS A 99 -19.20 6.74 -15.11
CA LYS A 99 -19.30 7.88 -16.05
C LYS A 99 -20.25 8.98 -15.57
N ASN A 100 -21.07 8.70 -14.54
CA ASN A 100 -22.06 9.67 -14.06
C ASN A 100 -21.43 10.60 -13.01
N PRO A 101 -21.37 11.91 -13.23
CA PRO A 101 -20.83 12.81 -12.20
C PRO A 101 -21.77 12.90 -10.97
N PRO A 102 -21.20 13.19 -9.77
CA PRO A 102 -19.78 13.32 -9.55
C PRO A 102 -19.06 11.97 -9.52
N PHE A 103 -17.77 11.97 -9.91
CA PHE A 103 -16.89 10.80 -9.74
C PHE A 103 -15.48 11.21 -9.33
N VAL A 104 -14.73 10.25 -8.76
CA VAL A 104 -13.31 10.43 -8.44
C VAL A 104 -12.46 9.84 -9.53
N LYS A 105 -11.62 10.67 -10.17
CA LYS A 105 -10.63 10.24 -11.16
C LYS A 105 -9.28 10.07 -10.51
N LYS A 106 -8.62 8.91 -10.73
CA LYS A 106 -7.34 8.53 -10.15
C LYS A 106 -6.39 8.06 -11.25
N PRO A 107 -5.13 8.49 -11.30
CA PRO A 107 -4.12 7.82 -12.12
C PRO A 107 -4.01 6.34 -11.74
N ARG A 108 -3.78 5.46 -12.72
CA ARG A 108 -3.66 4.01 -12.46
C ARG A 108 -2.45 3.68 -11.57
N ASP A 109 -1.34 4.40 -11.77
CA ASP A 109 -0.04 4.23 -11.09
C ASP A 109 0.25 5.32 -10.05
N GLY A 110 -0.74 6.17 -9.70
CA GLY A 110 -0.59 7.27 -8.76
C GLY A 110 -0.47 6.79 -7.30
N HIS A 111 0.36 7.47 -6.51
CA HIS A 111 0.58 7.18 -5.09
C HIS A 111 0.35 8.42 -4.22
N GLY A 112 0.01 8.21 -2.94
CA GLY A 112 -0.13 9.28 -1.95
C GLY A 112 -1.22 10.31 -2.26
N GLY A 113 -2.20 9.98 -3.09
CA GLY A 113 -3.28 10.89 -3.49
C GLY A 113 -2.89 11.88 -4.60
N ALA A 114 -1.69 11.77 -5.17
CA ALA A 114 -1.27 12.61 -6.29
C ALA A 114 -2.14 12.33 -7.53
N GLY A 115 -2.62 13.40 -8.17
CA GLY A 115 -3.47 13.30 -9.36
C GLY A 115 -4.89 12.78 -9.11
N VAL A 116 -5.29 12.56 -7.86
CA VAL A 116 -6.68 12.20 -7.50
C VAL A 116 -7.52 13.46 -7.50
N VAL A 117 -8.53 13.53 -8.36
CA VAL A 117 -9.40 14.69 -8.54
C VAL A 117 -10.87 14.30 -8.44
N TRP A 118 -11.66 15.24 -7.93
CA TRP A 118 -13.12 15.17 -7.95
C TRP A 118 -13.62 15.78 -9.25
N CYS A 119 -14.48 15.10 -9.96
CA CYS A 119 -15.00 15.48 -11.27
C CYS A 119 -16.51 15.66 -11.22
N ASP A 120 -16.97 16.87 -11.51
CA ASP A 120 -18.40 17.22 -11.53
C ASP A 120 -18.99 17.22 -12.96
N SER A 121 -18.17 16.99 -13.99
CA SER A 121 -18.59 16.89 -15.40
C SER A 121 -18.32 15.52 -15.99
N ALA A 122 -19.24 15.02 -16.81
CA ALA A 122 -19.04 13.80 -17.58
C ALA A 122 -17.90 13.92 -18.62
N GLU A 123 -17.56 15.14 -19.03
CA GLU A 123 -16.45 15.44 -19.95
C GLU A 123 -15.07 15.13 -19.32
N ASP A 124 -14.99 15.10 -17.98
CA ASP A 124 -13.77 14.76 -17.26
C ASP A 124 -13.44 13.25 -17.28
N TYR A 125 -14.33 12.42 -17.81
CA TYR A 125 -14.11 10.98 -17.88
C TYR A 125 -12.92 10.65 -18.77
N ASP A 126 -12.05 9.76 -18.26
CA ASP A 126 -10.84 9.28 -18.95
C ASP A 126 -10.77 7.76 -18.84
N GLU A 127 -10.83 7.05 -19.96
CA GLU A 127 -10.74 5.59 -20.01
C GLU A 127 -9.38 5.04 -19.60
N ASN A 128 -8.32 5.87 -19.66
CA ASN A 128 -6.96 5.51 -19.25
C ASN A 128 -6.72 5.71 -17.73
N ALA A 129 -7.65 6.35 -17.03
CA ALA A 129 -7.64 6.55 -15.60
C ALA A 129 -8.71 5.68 -14.92
N VAL A 130 -8.61 5.50 -13.62
CA VAL A 130 -9.70 4.93 -12.83
C VAL A 130 -10.71 6.03 -12.53
N CYS A 131 -11.89 5.96 -13.14
CA CYS A 131 -13.03 6.79 -12.78
C CYS A 131 -13.96 5.96 -11.88
N GLN A 132 -14.14 6.38 -10.63
CA GLN A 132 -14.80 5.59 -9.59
C GLN A 132 -15.95 6.38 -8.94
N MET A 133 -17.06 5.69 -8.63
CA MET A 133 -18.14 6.27 -7.86
C MET A 133 -17.61 6.72 -6.49
N PRO A 134 -17.90 7.95 -6.03
CA PRO A 134 -17.47 8.40 -4.72
C PRO A 134 -18.12 7.57 -3.61
N ALA A 135 -17.37 7.29 -2.57
CA ALA A 135 -17.94 6.77 -1.33
C ALA A 135 -18.73 7.88 -0.60
N SER A 136 -19.75 7.50 0.18
CA SER A 136 -20.64 8.48 0.83
C SER A 136 -19.94 9.31 1.91
N ASP A 137 -18.95 8.74 2.60
CA ASP A 137 -18.30 9.36 3.76
C ASP A 137 -16.93 9.93 3.30
N THR A 138 -16.98 11.02 2.52
CA THR A 138 -15.78 11.67 1.98
C THR A 138 -14.89 12.26 3.08
N GLY A 139 -13.59 12.40 2.79
CA GLY A 139 -12.62 12.92 3.75
C GLY A 139 -12.30 11.95 4.89
N LYS A 140 -12.67 10.68 4.77
CA LYS A 140 -12.48 9.66 5.78
C LYS A 140 -12.04 8.36 5.14
N ASP A 141 -10.94 7.78 5.62
CA ASP A 141 -10.46 6.48 5.21
C ASP A 141 -9.80 5.72 6.38
N LEU A 142 -9.60 4.43 6.19
CA LEU A 142 -8.98 3.54 7.17
C LEU A 142 -7.79 2.85 6.52
N ARG A 143 -6.59 2.98 7.09
CA ARG A 143 -5.42 2.21 6.71
C ARG A 143 -5.17 1.11 7.73
N VAL A 144 -5.00 -0.11 7.22
CA VAL A 144 -4.74 -1.31 8.03
C VAL A 144 -3.39 -1.88 7.64
N TRP A 145 -2.45 -1.96 8.57
CA TRP A 145 -1.12 -2.54 8.37
C TRP A 145 -1.13 -4.04 8.58
N ILE A 146 -0.51 -4.75 7.66
CA ILE A 146 -0.46 -6.20 7.60
C ILE A 146 1.00 -6.64 7.56
N ILE A 147 1.36 -7.62 8.38
CA ILE A 147 2.62 -8.36 8.31
C ILE A 147 2.28 -9.85 8.29
N ASP A 148 2.83 -10.59 7.33
CA ASP A 148 2.60 -12.04 7.15
C ASP A 148 1.11 -12.42 7.27
N ASN A 149 0.25 -11.69 6.55
CA ASN A 149 -1.22 -11.84 6.56
C ASN A 149 -1.90 -11.58 7.93
N THR A 150 -1.14 -11.10 8.93
CA THR A 150 -1.65 -10.74 10.25
C THR A 150 -1.94 -9.26 10.33
N ILE A 151 -3.13 -8.89 10.84
CA ILE A 151 -3.50 -7.49 11.11
C ILE A 151 -2.67 -7.01 12.31
N ILE A 152 -1.83 -5.99 12.11
CA ILE A 152 -0.99 -5.42 13.17
C ILE A 152 -1.70 -4.23 13.84
N THR A 153 -2.20 -3.30 13.03
CA THR A 153 -2.90 -2.11 13.53
C THR A 153 -3.77 -1.49 12.45
N ALA A 154 -4.73 -0.69 12.86
CA ALA A 154 -5.57 0.10 11.98
C ALA A 154 -5.59 1.55 12.44
N ILE A 155 -5.50 2.50 11.50
CA ILE A 155 -5.51 3.94 11.78
C ILE A 155 -6.54 4.61 10.88
N LEU A 156 -7.50 5.27 11.51
CA LEU A 156 -8.48 6.13 10.86
C LEU A 156 -7.81 7.46 10.50
N ARG A 157 -7.97 7.88 9.23
CA ARG A 157 -7.52 9.18 8.73
C ARG A 157 -8.74 10.02 8.38
N GLU A 158 -8.74 11.29 8.80
CA GLU A 158 -9.86 12.19 8.59
C GLU A 158 -9.36 13.56 8.14
N SER A 159 -9.98 14.12 7.11
CA SER A 159 -9.82 15.51 6.68
C SER A 159 -11.15 16.26 6.79
N LYS A 160 -11.09 17.52 7.23
CA LYS A 160 -12.27 18.40 7.28
C LYS A 160 -12.37 19.34 6.08
N THR A 161 -11.32 19.40 5.27
CA THR A 161 -11.17 20.42 4.22
C THR A 161 -10.97 19.83 2.82
N ASP A 162 -10.68 18.53 2.73
CA ASP A 162 -10.44 17.81 1.47
C ASP A 162 -11.26 16.52 1.48
N PHE A 163 -11.79 16.11 0.34
CA PHE A 163 -12.46 14.81 0.18
C PHE A 163 -11.46 13.64 0.35
N ARG A 164 -10.15 13.90 0.18
CA ARG A 164 -9.06 12.98 0.48
C ARG A 164 -8.66 13.13 1.94
N SER A 165 -8.35 12.02 2.59
CA SER A 165 -8.00 11.95 4.02
C SER A 165 -6.51 11.73 4.28
N ASN A 166 -5.67 11.88 3.23
CA ASN A 166 -4.24 11.61 3.32
C ASN A 166 -3.55 12.39 4.45
N TYR A 167 -2.86 11.67 5.35
CA TYR A 167 -2.17 12.24 6.50
C TYR A 167 -1.13 13.31 6.12
N CYS A 168 -0.41 13.10 5.01
CA CYS A 168 0.55 14.07 4.49
C CYS A 168 -0.08 15.39 4.00
N LEU A 169 -1.40 15.44 3.80
CA LEU A 169 -2.15 16.65 3.46
C LEU A 169 -2.73 17.36 4.69
N GLY A 170 -2.30 17.00 5.91
CA GLY A 170 -2.75 17.61 7.16
C GLY A 170 -4.00 16.96 7.78
N GLY A 171 -4.38 15.77 7.34
CA GLY A 171 -5.45 14.99 7.93
C GLY A 171 -5.12 14.56 9.37
N ARG A 172 -6.16 14.41 10.21
CA ARG A 172 -6.05 13.83 11.55
C ARG A 172 -5.92 12.30 11.41
N ALA A 173 -5.08 11.70 12.24
CA ALA A 173 -4.92 10.24 12.32
C ALA A 173 -5.13 9.77 13.76
N THR A 174 -5.95 8.72 13.95
CA THR A 174 -6.24 8.12 15.26
C THR A 174 -6.26 6.60 15.16
N PRO A 175 -5.74 5.86 16.16
CA PRO A 175 -5.91 4.41 16.23
C PRO A 175 -7.38 4.02 16.11
N TYR A 176 -7.66 2.94 15.39
CA TYR A 176 -9.02 2.47 15.12
C TYR A 176 -9.19 1.01 15.60
N ASN A 177 -10.27 0.79 16.36
CA ASN A 177 -10.61 -0.55 16.82
C ASN A 177 -11.53 -1.22 15.80
N LEU A 178 -11.00 -2.21 15.10
CA LEU A 178 -11.74 -2.99 14.11
C LEU A 178 -12.85 -3.83 14.78
N SER A 179 -14.04 -3.80 14.21
CA SER A 179 -15.10 -4.73 14.54
C SER A 179 -14.80 -6.14 13.99
N ASN A 180 -15.48 -7.15 14.51
CA ASN A 180 -15.33 -8.52 14.02
C ASN A 180 -15.70 -8.65 12.52
N GLU A 181 -16.71 -7.91 12.05
CA GLU A 181 -17.11 -7.90 10.64
C GLU A 181 -16.00 -7.32 9.75
N GLU A 182 -15.35 -6.24 10.18
CA GLU A 182 -14.24 -5.62 9.47
C GLU A 182 -13.01 -6.53 9.45
N ILE A 183 -12.68 -7.18 10.57
CA ILE A 183 -11.60 -8.16 10.67
C ILE A 183 -11.82 -9.30 9.66
N GLU A 184 -13.01 -9.87 9.58
CA GLU A 184 -13.31 -10.95 8.64
C GLU A 184 -13.26 -10.47 7.18
N LYS A 185 -13.68 -9.23 6.89
CA LYS A 185 -13.52 -8.62 5.55
C LYS A 185 -12.04 -8.47 5.19
N ILE A 186 -11.21 -8.00 6.10
CA ILE A 186 -9.76 -7.83 5.89
C ILE A 186 -9.08 -9.19 5.68
N LYS A 187 -9.38 -10.20 6.49
CA LYS A 187 -8.85 -11.57 6.36
C LYS A 187 -9.15 -12.21 5.00
N LYS A 188 -10.33 -11.95 4.43
CA LYS A 188 -10.65 -12.42 3.07
C LYS A 188 -9.70 -11.83 2.03
N ILE A 189 -9.35 -10.55 2.19
CA ILE A 189 -8.42 -9.86 1.28
C ILE A 189 -6.99 -10.38 1.49
N THR A 190 -6.51 -10.49 2.73
CA THR A 190 -5.14 -10.98 3.01
C THR A 190 -4.92 -12.40 2.52
N ALA A 191 -5.94 -13.26 2.57
CA ALA A 191 -5.88 -14.62 2.04
C ALA A 191 -5.68 -14.68 0.51
N LEU A 192 -6.09 -13.63 -0.22
CA LEU A 192 -5.94 -13.53 -1.68
C LEU A 192 -4.56 -13.03 -2.11
N ILE A 193 -3.96 -12.10 -1.34
CA ILE A 193 -2.79 -11.32 -1.80
C ILE A 193 -1.43 -11.87 -1.34
N LYS A 194 -1.34 -12.57 -0.22
CA LYS A 194 -0.11 -13.23 0.28
C LYS A 194 1.13 -12.31 0.27
N GLY A 195 1.02 -11.17 0.95
CA GLY A 195 2.12 -10.21 1.10
C GLY A 195 2.84 -10.36 2.43
N ASP A 196 4.03 -9.78 2.53
CA ASP A 196 4.85 -9.81 3.74
C ASP A 196 4.65 -8.58 4.61
N TYR A 197 4.84 -7.37 4.04
CA TYR A 197 4.63 -6.09 4.72
C TYR A 197 3.97 -5.09 3.78
N TYR A 198 2.72 -4.77 4.03
CA TYR A 198 1.89 -3.89 3.21
C TYR A 198 0.77 -3.28 4.04
N ALA A 199 0.00 -2.38 3.45
CA ALA A 199 -1.26 -1.94 4.03
C ALA A 199 -2.42 -2.10 3.06
N ILE A 200 -3.62 -2.16 3.62
CA ILE A 200 -4.88 -2.09 2.88
C ILE A 200 -5.59 -0.81 3.29
N ASP A 201 -5.96 -0.01 2.30
CA ASP A 201 -6.76 1.19 2.50
C ASP A 201 -8.22 0.92 2.18
N PHE A 202 -9.10 1.44 3.02
CA PHE A 202 -10.55 1.37 2.87
C PHE A 202 -11.15 2.77 2.89
N VAL A 203 -12.13 3.02 2.03
CA VAL A 203 -13.03 4.16 2.17
C VAL A 203 -14.26 3.77 2.98
N PHE A 204 -15.01 4.75 3.47
CA PHE A 204 -16.28 4.48 4.15
C PHE A 204 -17.46 4.79 3.24
N ASN A 205 -18.35 3.82 3.07
CA ASN A 205 -19.60 3.97 2.35
C ASN A 205 -20.77 3.52 3.22
N ASN A 206 -21.67 4.43 3.54
CA ASN A 206 -22.75 4.22 4.51
C ASN A 206 -22.23 3.65 5.85
N SER A 207 -21.17 4.28 6.37
CA SER A 207 -20.47 3.91 7.61
C SER A 207 -19.81 2.50 7.60
N LYS A 208 -19.72 1.84 6.46
CA LYS A 208 -19.03 0.55 6.31
C LYS A 208 -17.74 0.72 5.53
N ILE A 209 -16.72 -0.06 5.88
CA ILE A 209 -15.47 -0.08 5.12
C ILE A 209 -15.66 -0.80 3.79
N VAL A 210 -15.17 -0.17 2.71
CA VAL A 210 -15.15 -0.71 1.34
C VAL A 210 -13.70 -0.65 0.86
N PHE A 211 -13.20 -1.71 0.23
CA PHE A 211 -11.82 -1.78 -0.27
C PHE A 211 -11.50 -0.61 -1.21
N ASN A 212 -10.34 0.00 -1.04
CA ASN A 212 -9.88 1.10 -1.87
C ASN A 212 -8.55 0.83 -2.58
N GLU A 213 -7.48 0.46 -1.86
CA GLU A 213 -6.18 0.16 -2.49
C GLU A 213 -5.29 -0.70 -1.60
N ILE A 214 -4.23 -1.26 -2.18
CA ILE A 214 -3.12 -1.91 -1.48
C ILE A 214 -1.89 -1.00 -1.58
N GLU A 215 -1.22 -0.79 -0.46
CA GLU A 215 0.06 -0.09 -0.38
C GLU A 215 1.18 -1.10 -0.09
N ASP A 216 1.87 -1.60 -1.12
CA ASP A 216 2.94 -2.60 -0.96
C ASP A 216 4.24 -2.01 -0.40
N THR A 217 4.47 -0.72 -0.61
CA THR A 217 5.61 0.01 -0.02
C THR A 217 5.18 0.92 1.13
N VAL A 218 4.26 0.44 1.97
CA VAL A 218 3.64 1.23 3.02
C VAL A 218 4.66 1.88 3.97
N GLY A 219 4.44 3.15 4.30
CA GLY A 219 5.25 3.89 5.28
C GLY A 219 4.92 3.51 6.72
N ALA A 220 5.93 3.52 7.59
CA ALA A 220 5.81 3.20 9.01
C ALA A 220 5.52 4.43 9.90
N ARG A 221 5.79 5.66 9.43
CA ARG A 221 5.76 6.89 10.24
C ARG A 221 4.48 7.04 11.05
N MET A 222 3.31 6.81 10.43
CA MET A 222 2.04 7.00 11.10
C MET A 222 1.83 6.02 12.26
N VAL A 223 2.34 4.78 12.14
CA VAL A 223 2.29 3.79 13.22
C VAL A 223 3.11 4.27 14.41
N TYR A 224 4.35 4.71 14.18
CA TYR A 224 5.21 5.25 15.24
C TYR A 224 4.64 6.53 15.88
N ASP A 225 3.97 7.40 15.09
CA ASP A 225 3.38 8.64 15.59
C ASP A 225 2.12 8.41 16.44
N LYS A 226 1.41 7.31 16.24
CA LYS A 226 0.06 7.10 16.81
C LYS A 226 -0.08 5.88 17.69
N THR A 227 0.94 5.03 17.75
CA THR A 227 0.94 3.80 18.55
C THR A 227 2.32 3.58 19.16
N ASP A 228 2.41 2.65 20.12
CA ASP A 228 3.68 2.18 20.68
C ASP A 228 4.24 0.95 19.94
N ILE A 229 3.71 0.65 18.75
CA ILE A 229 4.09 -0.54 17.96
C ILE A 229 5.37 -0.26 17.19
N ASP A 230 6.38 -1.08 17.39
CA ASP A 230 7.60 -1.11 16.59
C ASP A 230 7.40 -1.97 15.33
N ILE A 231 6.71 -1.40 14.34
CA ILE A 231 6.26 -2.15 13.16
C ILE A 231 7.41 -2.63 12.28
N ILE A 232 8.53 -1.92 12.24
CA ILE A 232 9.70 -2.35 11.45
C ILE A 232 10.41 -3.51 12.14
N HIS A 233 10.50 -3.50 13.46
CA HIS A 233 11.01 -4.64 14.22
C HIS A 233 10.16 -5.90 13.96
N LEU A 234 8.83 -5.79 14.10
CA LEU A 234 7.91 -6.90 13.79
C LEU A 234 8.03 -7.43 12.34
N PHE A 235 8.37 -6.56 11.39
CA PHE A 235 8.62 -6.99 10.01
C PHE A 235 9.96 -7.71 9.86
N CYS A 236 10.95 -7.39 10.67
CA CYS A 236 12.29 -7.99 10.63
C CYS A 236 12.39 -9.34 11.36
N GLU A 237 11.44 -9.67 12.23
CA GLU A 237 11.33 -10.98 12.90
C GLU A 237 10.85 -12.08 11.96
#